data_702e0c28ed2dc53a2371f86c63de6132
#
_entry.id   702e0c28ed2dc53a2371f86c63de6132
#
_cell.length_a   1.000
_cell.length_b   1.000
_cell.length_c   1.000
_cell.angle_alpha   90.00
_cell.angle_beta   90.00
_cell.angle_gamma   90.00
#
_symmetry.space_group_name_H-M   'P 1'
#
loop_
_entity.id
_entity.type
_entity.pdbx_description
1 polymer ?
#
loop_
_entity_poly.entity_id
_entity_poly.type
_entity_poly.pdbx_seq_one_letter_code
_entity_poly.pdbx_strand_id
1 'polypeptide(L)'
;MLTTLKNAFKIKEIRKKLLFTFLMLVVIRIGCQLPVPGVNRHFFSNWFAAQTGDTFSFFNAFTGGSFENMSLFALNITPYITSSIIIQLLTIAIPKLEEMQRDGEEGRKKLTSITRYVTVGLALIESAAMAIGFGRQGLMDDFNALNVITVIAALTAGSAFLMWIGERITENGVGNGISIVLTINIISRMPSDLSSLYQQFVKGKAVAVGALAAVIILAIIVGMVILVIILNDAVRKIPVQYAKKVQGRKMVGGQSTFIPLKVNTAGVIPVIFAQSILQIPIIISQLTGYKGTGPWAYILRGLNSSYWCKPSELVYSIGLIVYIVMVIFFAYFYTSITFNPLEIADNMKKQGGFIPVSYTHLRAHETVLDL
;
A
#
# COMPACT_ATOMS: atom_id res chain seq x y z
N MET A 1 22.53 7.78 -15.87
CA MET A 1 22.13 7.49 -14.48
C MET A 1 23.27 7.66 -13.48
N LEU A 2 24.43 7.02 -13.63
CA LEU A 2 25.57 7.15 -12.70
C LEU A 2 26.09 8.59 -12.55
N THR A 3 26.14 9.37 -13.65
CA THR A 3 26.53 10.78 -13.63
C THR A 3 25.53 11.66 -12.88
N THR A 4 24.24 11.39 -13.01
CA THR A 4 23.17 12.10 -12.27
C THR A 4 23.25 11.81 -10.77
N LEU A 5 23.46 10.56 -10.38
CA LEU A 5 23.70 10.15 -8.99
C LEU A 5 24.95 10.84 -8.42
N LYS A 6 26.07 10.82 -9.15
CA LYS A 6 27.31 11.50 -8.74
C LYS A 6 27.11 13.00 -8.57
N ASN A 7 26.32 13.63 -9.42
CA ASN A 7 26.01 15.06 -9.32
C ASN A 7 25.06 15.35 -8.15
N ALA A 8 24.08 14.48 -7.87
CA ALA A 8 23.21 14.60 -6.71
C ALA A 8 24.00 14.57 -5.38
N PHE A 9 25.01 13.72 -5.27
CA PHE A 9 25.89 13.68 -4.09
C PHE A 9 26.80 14.91 -3.94
N LYS A 10 27.04 15.67 -5.01
CA LYS A 10 27.83 16.93 -4.93
C LYS A 10 27.04 18.08 -4.30
N ILE A 11 25.69 18.06 -4.42
CA ILE A 11 24.85 19.11 -3.84
C ILE A 11 24.64 18.81 -2.36
N LYS A 12 25.11 19.73 -1.50
CA LYS A 12 25.11 19.55 -0.03
C LYS A 12 23.73 19.25 0.55
N GLU A 13 22.69 19.90 0.05
CA GLU A 13 21.30 19.72 0.52
C GLU A 13 20.75 18.33 0.17
N ILE A 14 20.94 17.88 -1.08
CA ILE A 14 20.48 16.56 -1.53
C ILE A 14 21.23 15.46 -0.78
N ARG A 15 22.54 15.62 -0.62
CA ARG A 15 23.35 14.68 0.16
C ARG A 15 22.87 14.55 1.60
N LYS A 16 22.53 15.69 2.27
CA LYS A 16 22.01 15.68 3.64
C LYS A 16 20.68 14.93 3.73
N LYS A 17 19.77 15.17 2.79
CA LYS A 17 18.47 14.46 2.70
C LYS A 17 18.64 12.96 2.44
N LEU A 18 19.51 12.58 1.51
CA LEU A 18 19.80 11.17 1.23
C LEU A 18 20.38 10.44 2.43
N LEU A 19 21.34 11.08 3.10
CA LEU A 19 22.02 10.51 4.27
C LEU A 19 21.06 10.36 5.45
N PHE A 20 20.17 11.34 5.66
CA PHE A 20 19.10 11.27 6.65
C PHE A 20 18.15 10.11 6.36
N THR A 21 17.67 9.98 5.11
CA THR A 21 16.80 8.87 4.70
C THR A 21 17.49 7.53 4.94
N PHE A 22 18.74 7.37 4.52
CA PHE A 22 19.51 6.15 4.73
C PHE A 22 19.67 5.79 6.21
N LEU A 23 19.97 6.77 7.06
CA LEU A 23 20.08 6.57 8.51
C LEU A 23 18.74 6.09 9.11
N MET A 24 17.62 6.70 8.71
CA MET A 24 16.29 6.26 9.16
C MET A 24 15.95 4.85 8.69
N LEU A 25 16.36 4.44 7.48
CA LEU A 25 16.21 3.07 7.02
C LEU A 25 16.99 2.08 7.86
N VAL A 26 18.21 2.42 8.28
CA VAL A 26 19.01 1.60 9.20
C VAL A 26 18.28 1.43 10.54
N VAL A 27 17.74 2.52 11.11
CA VAL A 27 16.96 2.47 12.36
C VAL A 27 15.76 1.55 12.22
N ILE A 28 15.02 1.63 11.11
CA ILE A 28 13.89 0.74 10.83
C ILE A 28 14.35 -0.72 10.82
N ARG A 29 15.45 -1.03 10.13
CA ARG A 29 15.96 -2.41 10.05
C ARG A 29 16.41 -2.96 11.38
N ILE A 30 17.03 -2.13 12.23
CA ILE A 30 17.40 -2.52 13.61
C ILE A 30 16.14 -2.83 14.42
N GLY A 31 15.12 -1.97 14.37
CA GLY A 31 13.86 -2.18 15.10
C GLY A 31 13.08 -3.42 14.63
N CYS A 32 13.20 -3.81 13.34
CA CYS A 32 12.63 -5.06 12.82
C CYS A 32 13.30 -6.32 13.38
N GLN A 33 14.48 -6.22 13.97
CA GLN A 33 15.20 -7.34 14.59
C GLN A 33 15.04 -7.39 16.12
N LEU A 34 14.56 -6.31 16.73
CA LEU A 34 14.37 -6.24 18.19
C LEU A 34 13.11 -7.00 18.57
N PRO A 35 13.20 -8.10 19.35
CA PRO A 35 12.03 -8.86 19.79
C PRO A 35 11.22 -8.06 20.80
N VAL A 36 9.91 -8.30 20.83
CA VAL A 36 9.03 -7.77 21.88
C VAL A 36 9.34 -8.47 23.20
N PRO A 37 9.53 -7.73 24.31
CA PRO A 37 9.77 -8.34 25.62
C PRO A 37 8.62 -9.26 26.04
N GLY A 38 8.95 -10.42 26.65
CA GLY A 38 7.96 -11.37 27.17
C GLY A 38 7.31 -12.28 26.12
N VAL A 39 7.81 -12.28 24.88
CA VAL A 39 7.30 -13.11 23.79
C VAL A 39 8.29 -14.21 23.43
N ASN A 40 7.78 -15.45 23.33
CA ASN A 40 8.56 -16.58 22.85
C ASN A 40 8.64 -16.59 21.33
N ARG A 41 9.74 -16.04 20.81
CA ARG A 41 10.01 -15.92 19.39
C ARG A 41 10.02 -17.26 18.66
N HIS A 42 10.63 -18.29 19.27
CA HIS A 42 10.72 -19.63 18.67
C HIS A 42 9.36 -20.30 18.54
N PHE A 43 8.51 -20.14 19.55
CA PHE A 43 7.15 -20.64 19.49
C PHE A 43 6.39 -20.00 18.33
N PHE A 44 6.44 -18.68 18.19
CA PHE A 44 5.70 -17.96 17.17
C PHE A 44 6.21 -18.30 15.75
N SER A 45 7.52 -18.35 15.56
CA SER A 45 8.11 -18.72 14.28
C SER A 45 7.75 -20.18 13.88
N ASN A 46 7.78 -21.11 14.82
CA ASN A 46 7.36 -22.50 14.57
C ASN A 46 5.84 -22.60 14.31
N TRP A 47 5.04 -21.88 15.08
CA TRP A 47 3.60 -21.80 14.86
C TRP A 47 3.30 -21.22 13.50
N PHE A 48 3.99 -20.14 13.10
CA PHE A 48 3.87 -19.51 11.79
C PHE A 48 4.27 -20.46 10.67
N ALA A 49 5.37 -21.18 10.82
CA ALA A 49 5.82 -22.20 9.86
C ALA A 49 4.86 -23.40 9.76
N ALA A 50 4.22 -23.80 10.85
CA ALA A 50 3.23 -24.88 10.88
C ALA A 50 1.88 -24.49 10.27
N GLN A 51 1.52 -23.19 10.37
CA GLN A 51 0.32 -22.62 9.76
C GLN A 51 0.49 -22.30 8.26
N THR A 52 1.45 -22.91 7.58
CA THR A 52 1.91 -22.67 6.21
C THR A 52 0.84 -22.60 5.11
N GLY A 53 -0.34 -22.18 5.43
CA GLY A 53 -1.28 -21.63 4.48
C GLY A 53 -1.13 -20.13 4.50
N ASP A 54 -0.35 -19.61 3.62
CA ASP A 54 -0.17 -18.29 3.04
C ASP A 54 -0.98 -17.07 3.55
N THR A 55 -1.91 -17.22 4.47
CA THR A 55 -2.77 -16.15 4.99
C THR A 55 -1.95 -15.02 5.61
N PHE A 56 -0.91 -15.37 6.33
CA PHE A 56 0.00 -14.41 6.93
C PHE A 56 1.23 -14.12 6.09
N SER A 57 1.46 -14.84 5.00
CA SER A 57 2.63 -14.63 4.14
C SER A 57 2.61 -13.22 3.52
N PHE A 58 1.42 -12.75 3.14
CA PHE A 58 1.22 -11.38 2.65
C PHE A 58 1.58 -10.34 3.72
N PHE A 59 1.08 -10.49 4.96
CA PHE A 59 1.44 -9.61 6.07
C PHE A 59 2.95 -9.64 6.33
N ASN A 60 3.52 -10.84 6.34
CA ASN A 60 4.93 -11.01 6.57
C ASN A 60 5.79 -10.40 5.45
N ALA A 61 5.33 -10.41 4.20
CA ALA A 61 5.96 -9.71 3.09
C ALA A 61 5.98 -8.20 3.30
N PHE A 62 4.86 -7.59 3.71
CA PHE A 62 4.78 -6.16 3.98
C PHE A 62 5.56 -5.72 5.23
N THR A 63 5.65 -6.59 6.24
CA THR A 63 6.40 -6.31 7.47
C THR A 63 7.89 -6.61 7.35
N GLY A 64 8.32 -7.20 6.23
CA GLY A 64 9.73 -7.53 6.01
C GLY A 64 10.26 -8.60 6.97
N GLY A 65 9.41 -9.54 7.39
CA GLY A 65 9.72 -10.59 8.37
C GLY A 65 9.61 -10.18 9.83
N SER A 66 9.22 -8.94 10.11
CA SER A 66 9.04 -8.43 11.47
C SER A 66 7.89 -9.11 12.21
N PHE A 67 6.84 -9.49 11.48
CA PHE A 67 5.69 -10.20 12.01
C PHE A 67 6.06 -11.63 12.47
N GLU A 68 6.72 -12.41 11.61
CA GLU A 68 7.19 -13.77 11.90
C GLU A 68 8.13 -13.82 13.11
N ASN A 69 8.95 -12.80 13.26
CA ASN A 69 9.89 -12.68 14.34
C ASN A 69 9.31 -12.03 15.61
N MET A 70 8.02 -11.63 15.61
CA MET A 70 7.38 -10.88 16.70
C MET A 70 8.29 -9.74 17.19
N SER A 71 8.76 -8.95 16.26
CA SER A 71 9.61 -7.81 16.58
C SER A 71 8.79 -6.60 17.03
N LEU A 72 9.46 -5.59 17.58
CA LEU A 72 8.84 -4.33 17.98
C LEU A 72 7.99 -3.70 16.86
N PHE A 73 8.38 -3.91 15.60
CA PHE A 73 7.68 -3.42 14.42
C PHE A 73 6.79 -4.47 13.74
N ALA A 74 6.29 -5.46 14.49
CA ALA A 74 5.44 -6.52 13.94
C ALA A 74 4.15 -6.00 13.29
N LEU A 75 3.51 -4.96 13.85
CA LEU A 75 2.35 -4.29 13.24
C LEU A 75 2.73 -3.43 12.03
N ASN A 76 4.00 -3.12 11.85
CA ASN A 76 4.51 -2.26 10.80
C ASN A 76 3.78 -0.90 10.77
N ILE A 77 3.62 -0.33 9.58
CA ILE A 77 2.91 0.92 9.30
C ILE A 77 1.43 0.67 8.92
N THR A 78 0.96 -0.59 9.02
CA THR A 78 -0.40 -1.00 8.64
C THR A 78 -1.48 -0.19 9.34
N PRO A 79 -1.46 0.05 10.67
CA PRO A 79 -2.46 0.87 11.34
C PRO A 79 -2.55 2.29 10.80
N TYR A 80 -1.41 2.87 10.39
CA TYR A 80 -1.38 4.20 9.78
C TYR A 80 -2.00 4.21 8.38
N ILE A 81 -1.70 3.21 7.55
CA ILE A 81 -2.30 3.11 6.22
C ILE A 81 -3.81 2.98 6.36
N THR A 82 -4.28 2.06 7.20
CA THR A 82 -5.71 1.86 7.44
C THR A 82 -6.39 3.13 7.96
N SER A 83 -5.78 3.83 8.93
CA SER A 83 -6.36 5.08 9.45
C SER A 83 -6.37 6.21 8.42
N SER A 84 -5.30 6.35 7.63
CA SER A 84 -5.25 7.34 6.54
C SER A 84 -6.37 7.13 5.53
N ILE A 85 -6.64 5.88 5.22
CA ILE A 85 -7.71 5.47 4.33
C ILE A 85 -9.09 5.77 4.94
N ILE A 86 -9.31 5.38 6.20
CA ILE A 86 -10.56 5.66 6.93
C ILE A 86 -10.83 7.17 6.94
N ILE A 87 -9.83 7.98 7.24
CA ILE A 87 -9.98 9.44 7.25
C ILE A 87 -10.28 9.98 5.85
N GLN A 88 -9.63 9.47 4.79
CA GLN A 88 -9.94 9.85 3.41
C GLN A 88 -11.40 9.51 3.03
N LEU A 89 -11.90 8.36 3.46
CA LEU A 89 -13.30 7.98 3.24
C LEU A 89 -14.26 8.88 4.02
N LEU A 90 -13.94 9.17 5.27
CA LEU A 90 -14.74 10.04 6.13
C LEU A 90 -14.77 11.49 5.64
N THR A 91 -13.73 11.97 4.96
CA THR A 91 -13.74 13.31 4.36
C THR A 91 -14.79 13.48 3.26
N ILE A 92 -15.24 12.38 2.65
CA ILE A 92 -16.31 12.42 1.66
C ILE A 92 -17.70 12.36 2.36
N ALA A 93 -17.79 11.59 3.45
CA ALA A 93 -19.04 11.37 4.15
C ALA A 93 -19.38 12.49 5.14
N ILE A 94 -18.38 13.20 5.68
CA ILE A 94 -18.55 14.21 6.73
C ILE A 94 -18.17 15.59 6.19
N PRO A 95 -19.15 16.52 6.00
CA PRO A 95 -18.91 17.83 5.42
C PRO A 95 -17.83 18.65 6.16
N LYS A 96 -17.75 18.52 7.48
CA LYS A 96 -16.76 19.21 8.31
C LYS A 96 -15.32 18.79 8.00
N LEU A 97 -15.11 17.51 7.66
CA LEU A 97 -13.79 17.02 7.26
C LEU A 97 -13.47 17.43 5.81
N GLU A 98 -14.46 17.51 4.95
CA GLU A 98 -14.32 18.04 3.60
C GLU A 98 -13.91 19.51 3.60
N GLU A 99 -14.54 20.35 4.45
CA GLU A 99 -14.15 21.73 4.66
C GLU A 99 -12.69 21.84 5.10
N MET A 100 -12.27 21.03 6.10
CA MET A 100 -10.87 20.99 6.53
C MET A 100 -9.91 20.61 5.39
N GLN A 101 -10.31 19.74 4.46
CA GLN A 101 -9.49 19.39 3.31
C GLN A 101 -9.35 20.55 2.33
N ARG A 102 -10.39 21.38 2.21
CA ARG A 102 -10.40 22.58 1.35
C ARG A 102 -9.70 23.78 1.96
N ASP A 103 -9.56 23.84 3.28
CA ASP A 103 -8.89 24.93 4.04
C ASP A 103 -7.36 25.02 3.81
N GLY A 104 -6.82 24.32 2.80
CA GLY A 104 -5.43 24.42 2.44
C GLY A 104 -4.46 23.74 3.43
N GLU A 105 -3.37 24.43 3.78
CA GLU A 105 -2.29 23.80 4.57
C GLU A 105 -2.64 23.58 6.04
N GLU A 106 -3.40 24.50 6.64
CA GLU A 106 -3.84 24.36 8.04
C GLU A 106 -4.84 23.23 8.23
N GLY A 107 -5.81 23.10 7.34
CA GLY A 107 -6.77 22.01 7.37
C GLY A 107 -6.11 20.64 7.18
N ARG A 108 -5.15 20.55 6.26
CA ARG A 108 -4.36 19.32 6.06
C ARG A 108 -3.55 18.93 7.29
N LYS A 109 -2.97 19.89 8.02
CA LYS A 109 -2.26 19.62 9.28
C LYS A 109 -3.21 19.06 10.35
N LYS A 110 -4.44 19.60 10.44
CA LYS A 110 -5.48 19.09 11.36
C LYS A 110 -5.89 17.66 10.99
N LEU A 111 -6.14 17.38 9.70
CA LEU A 111 -6.47 16.04 9.23
C LEU A 111 -5.34 15.04 9.52
N THR A 112 -4.08 15.42 9.30
CA THR A 112 -2.92 14.60 9.65
C THR A 112 -2.87 14.30 11.15
N SER A 113 -3.18 15.27 12.00
CA SER A 113 -3.23 15.06 13.46
C SER A 113 -4.34 14.08 13.85
N ILE A 114 -5.52 14.18 13.25
CA ILE A 114 -6.62 13.23 13.46
C ILE A 114 -6.18 11.82 13.02
N THR A 115 -5.55 11.71 11.85
CA THR A 115 -5.02 10.43 11.35
C THR A 115 -4.04 9.79 12.34
N ARG A 116 -3.15 10.57 12.97
CA ARG A 116 -2.22 10.08 13.99
C ARG A 116 -2.95 9.50 15.20
N TYR A 117 -3.97 10.20 15.73
CA TYR A 117 -4.76 9.69 16.87
C TYR A 117 -5.48 8.40 16.52
N VAL A 118 -6.13 8.35 15.36
CA VAL A 118 -6.79 7.13 14.87
C VAL A 118 -5.79 5.99 14.67
N THR A 119 -4.59 6.29 14.16
CA THR A 119 -3.50 5.31 14.00
C THR A 119 -3.12 4.67 15.33
N VAL A 120 -2.90 5.48 16.36
CA VAL A 120 -2.53 4.96 17.70
C VAL A 120 -3.68 4.14 18.29
N GLY A 121 -4.93 4.60 18.11
CA GLY A 121 -6.12 3.85 18.54
C GLY A 121 -6.24 2.50 17.84
N LEU A 122 -6.05 2.44 16.51
CA LEU A 122 -6.06 1.19 15.75
C LEU A 122 -4.89 0.29 16.13
N ALA A 123 -3.69 0.83 16.27
CA ALA A 123 -2.51 0.08 16.71
C ALA A 123 -2.74 -0.56 18.10
N LEU A 124 -3.40 0.16 19.01
CA LEU A 124 -3.75 -0.37 20.33
C LEU A 124 -4.76 -1.52 20.24
N ILE A 125 -5.77 -1.41 19.38
CA ILE A 125 -6.75 -2.48 19.15
C ILE A 125 -6.08 -3.70 18.53
N GLU A 126 -5.28 -3.51 17.50
CA GLU A 126 -4.58 -4.59 16.79
C GLU A 126 -3.55 -5.28 17.71
N SER A 127 -2.78 -4.52 18.49
CA SER A 127 -1.82 -5.07 19.45
C SER A 127 -2.51 -5.84 20.57
N ALA A 128 -3.65 -5.34 21.09
CA ALA A 128 -4.44 -6.05 22.10
C ALA A 128 -5.00 -7.36 21.53
N ALA A 129 -5.54 -7.33 20.32
CA ALA A 129 -6.03 -8.51 19.63
C ALA A 129 -4.91 -9.57 19.46
N MET A 130 -3.71 -9.14 19.03
CA MET A 130 -2.55 -10.03 18.90
C MET A 130 -2.09 -10.58 20.26
N ALA A 131 -1.91 -9.73 21.24
CA ALA A 131 -1.41 -10.12 22.57
C ALA A 131 -2.35 -11.12 23.27
N ILE A 132 -3.66 -10.89 23.18
CA ILE A 132 -4.66 -11.78 23.82
C ILE A 132 -4.88 -13.04 22.98
N GLY A 133 -5.01 -12.91 21.66
CA GLY A 133 -5.29 -14.01 20.76
C GLY A 133 -4.17 -15.04 20.72
N PHE A 134 -2.95 -14.61 20.49
CA PHE A 134 -1.78 -15.49 20.44
C PHE A 134 -1.21 -15.81 21.83
N GLY A 135 -1.38 -14.91 22.82
CA GLY A 135 -0.91 -15.13 24.17
C GLY A 135 -1.50 -16.39 24.81
N ARG A 136 -2.78 -16.65 24.55
CA ARG A 136 -3.47 -17.89 24.97
C ARG A 136 -2.99 -19.15 24.26
N GLN A 137 -2.35 -19.03 23.12
CA GLN A 137 -1.85 -20.16 22.33
C GLN A 137 -0.40 -20.52 22.66
N GLY A 138 0.25 -19.83 23.62
CA GLY A 138 1.63 -20.08 24.03
C GLY A 138 2.66 -19.09 23.48
N LEU A 139 2.22 -17.96 22.92
CA LEU A 139 3.12 -16.89 22.47
C LEU A 139 3.93 -16.30 23.61
N MET A 140 3.35 -16.24 24.81
CA MET A 140 3.98 -15.73 26.02
C MET A 140 4.39 -16.90 26.92
N ASP A 141 5.60 -16.84 27.50
CA ASP A 141 6.07 -17.84 28.43
C ASP A 141 5.18 -17.87 29.68
N ASP A 142 4.75 -16.68 30.16
CA ASP A 142 3.78 -16.50 31.23
C ASP A 142 2.65 -15.57 30.77
N PHE A 143 1.43 -16.12 30.65
CA PHE A 143 0.25 -15.32 30.33
C PHE A 143 -0.25 -14.57 31.57
N ASN A 144 0.43 -13.47 31.89
CA ASN A 144 0.13 -12.60 33.02
C ASN A 144 -0.37 -11.24 32.52
N ALA A 145 -1.22 -10.56 33.27
CA ALA A 145 -1.76 -9.25 32.88
C ALA A 145 -0.64 -8.22 32.60
N LEU A 146 0.45 -8.27 33.34
CA LEU A 146 1.60 -7.40 33.16
C LEU A 146 2.31 -7.65 31.83
N ASN A 147 2.53 -8.92 31.46
CA ASN A 147 3.15 -9.29 30.18
C ASN A 147 2.25 -8.89 28.99
N VAL A 148 0.94 -9.11 29.10
CA VAL A 148 -0.02 -8.70 28.07
C VAL A 148 0.05 -7.19 27.86
N ILE A 149 0.01 -6.39 28.93
CA ILE A 149 0.10 -4.92 28.84
C ILE A 149 1.45 -4.49 28.24
N THR A 150 2.54 -5.14 28.62
CA THR A 150 3.88 -4.84 28.09
C THR A 150 3.96 -5.09 26.58
N VAL A 151 3.42 -6.21 26.10
CA VAL A 151 3.36 -6.55 24.68
C VAL A 151 2.50 -5.54 23.91
N ILE A 152 1.31 -5.20 24.42
CA ILE A 152 0.42 -4.20 23.83
C ILE A 152 1.14 -2.84 23.72
N ALA A 153 1.76 -2.41 24.82
CA ALA A 153 2.48 -1.13 24.85
C ALA A 153 3.66 -1.12 23.88
N ALA A 154 4.45 -2.20 23.82
CA ALA A 154 5.60 -2.32 22.95
C ALA A 154 5.22 -2.30 21.46
N LEU A 155 4.21 -3.07 21.06
CA LEU A 155 3.73 -3.12 19.66
C LEU A 155 3.09 -1.79 19.24
N THR A 156 2.29 -1.18 20.11
CA THR A 156 1.68 0.13 19.83
C THR A 156 2.74 1.21 19.69
N ALA A 157 3.72 1.24 20.62
CA ALA A 157 4.84 2.17 20.56
C ALA A 157 5.68 1.96 19.30
N GLY A 158 5.92 0.71 18.89
CA GLY A 158 6.64 0.37 17.67
C GLY A 158 5.97 0.90 16.41
N SER A 159 4.66 0.71 16.28
CA SER A 159 3.88 1.22 15.15
C SER A 159 3.84 2.76 15.14
N ALA A 160 3.62 3.39 16.30
CA ALA A 160 3.65 4.85 16.42
C ALA A 160 5.03 5.44 16.06
N PHE A 161 6.11 4.76 16.44
CA PHE A 161 7.47 5.17 16.12
C PHE A 161 7.76 5.03 14.62
N LEU A 162 7.29 3.96 13.97
CA LEU A 162 7.41 3.81 12.51
C LEU A 162 6.64 4.90 11.75
N MET A 163 5.43 5.22 12.20
CA MET A 163 4.66 6.34 11.66
C MET A 163 5.47 7.64 11.76
N TRP A 164 6.03 7.93 12.94
CA TRP A 164 6.85 9.12 13.15
C TRP A 164 8.09 9.14 12.24
N ILE A 165 8.79 8.01 12.10
CA ILE A 165 9.93 7.91 11.15
C ILE A 165 9.47 8.20 9.72
N GLY A 166 8.35 7.63 9.26
CA GLY A 166 7.81 7.86 7.93
C GLY A 166 7.53 9.34 7.68
N GLU A 167 6.92 10.02 8.63
CA GLU A 167 6.69 11.48 8.56
C GLU A 167 8.00 12.27 8.53
N ARG A 168 8.97 11.94 9.36
CA ARG A 168 10.29 12.59 9.37
C ARG A 168 11.06 12.40 8.07
N ILE A 169 10.96 11.23 7.44
CA ILE A 169 11.53 11.01 6.10
C ILE A 169 10.83 11.91 5.07
N THR A 170 9.50 12.04 5.15
CA THR A 170 8.75 12.92 4.25
C THR A 170 9.14 14.39 4.40
N GLU A 171 9.35 14.87 5.63
CA GLU A 171 9.71 16.26 5.91
C GLU A 171 11.18 16.58 5.57
N ASN A 172 12.10 15.76 6.03
CA ASN A 172 13.54 16.03 6.00
C ASN A 172 14.35 15.14 5.05
N GLY A 173 13.72 14.12 4.48
CA GLY A 173 14.34 13.15 3.58
C GLY A 173 13.99 13.37 2.12
N VAL A 174 13.93 12.27 1.37
CA VAL A 174 13.61 12.23 -0.06
C VAL A 174 12.31 11.47 -0.26
N GLY A 175 11.35 12.06 -0.97
CA GLY A 175 10.10 11.42 -1.35
C GLY A 175 9.11 11.18 -0.22
N ASN A 176 8.17 10.26 -0.42
CA ASN A 176 7.17 9.89 0.59
C ASN A 176 7.75 8.84 1.54
N GLY A 177 7.96 9.23 2.81
CA GLY A 177 8.59 8.36 3.81
C GLY A 177 7.83 7.07 4.08
N ILE A 178 6.50 7.11 4.07
CA ILE A 178 5.66 5.93 4.29
C ILE A 178 5.87 4.89 3.19
N SER A 179 5.88 5.35 1.93
CA SER A 179 6.16 4.49 0.79
C SER A 179 7.57 3.91 0.84
N ILE A 180 8.56 4.68 1.32
CA ILE A 180 9.93 4.22 1.48
C ILE A 180 10.02 3.15 2.58
N VAL A 181 9.33 3.32 3.71
CA VAL A 181 9.27 2.31 4.78
C VAL A 181 8.69 0.99 4.26
N LEU A 182 7.60 1.04 3.51
CA LEU A 182 7.02 -0.15 2.89
C LEU A 182 7.98 -0.80 1.90
N THR A 183 8.59 0.00 1.03
CA THR A 183 9.52 -0.48 0.01
C THR A 183 10.73 -1.19 0.61
N ILE A 184 11.36 -0.62 1.65
CA ILE A 184 12.52 -1.26 2.29
C ILE A 184 12.14 -2.56 2.99
N ASN A 185 10.94 -2.64 3.59
CA ASN A 185 10.46 -3.87 4.21
C ASN A 185 10.26 -4.97 3.17
N ILE A 186 9.62 -4.68 2.05
CA ILE A 186 9.43 -5.64 0.96
C ILE A 186 10.78 -6.07 0.36
N ILE A 187 11.66 -5.12 0.03
CA ILE A 187 12.98 -5.42 -0.57
C ILE A 187 13.83 -6.27 0.37
N SER A 188 13.74 -6.08 1.67
CA SER A 188 14.54 -6.82 2.64
C SER A 188 14.27 -8.33 2.66
N ARG A 189 13.11 -8.78 2.19
CA ARG A 189 12.78 -10.19 2.05
C ARG A 189 13.20 -10.81 0.72
N MET A 190 13.41 -9.99 -0.30
CA MET A 190 13.76 -10.50 -1.62
C MET A 190 14.93 -11.52 -1.64
N PRO A 191 16.03 -11.32 -0.87
CA PRO A 191 17.12 -12.31 -0.85
C PRO A 191 16.67 -13.68 -0.29
N SER A 192 15.83 -13.67 0.75
CA SER A 192 15.28 -14.90 1.35
C SER A 192 14.31 -15.60 0.39
N ASP A 193 13.43 -14.84 -0.24
CA ASP A 193 12.45 -15.37 -1.19
C ASP A 193 13.13 -15.94 -2.44
N LEU A 194 14.15 -15.27 -2.97
CA LEU A 194 14.98 -15.79 -4.06
C LEU A 194 15.72 -17.08 -3.66
N SER A 195 16.24 -17.14 -2.43
CA SER A 195 16.87 -18.36 -1.91
C SER A 195 15.88 -19.52 -1.81
N SER A 196 14.65 -19.26 -1.38
CA SER A 196 13.57 -20.23 -1.30
C SER A 196 13.17 -20.74 -2.69
N LEU A 197 13.03 -19.85 -3.67
CA LEU A 197 12.78 -20.23 -5.07
C LEU A 197 13.91 -21.09 -5.63
N TYR A 198 15.16 -20.74 -5.35
CA TYR A 198 16.32 -21.53 -5.75
C TYR A 198 16.28 -22.94 -5.14
N GLN A 199 16.00 -23.03 -3.84
CA GLN A 199 15.94 -24.33 -3.14
C GLN A 199 14.80 -25.21 -3.67
N GLN A 200 13.65 -24.63 -3.98
CA GLN A 200 12.45 -25.35 -4.42
C GLN A 200 12.52 -25.81 -5.88
N PHE A 201 13.04 -24.99 -6.77
CA PHE A 201 12.97 -25.21 -8.21
C PHE A 201 14.29 -25.64 -8.86
N VAL A 202 15.43 -25.32 -8.25
CA VAL A 202 16.75 -25.57 -8.85
C VAL A 202 17.53 -26.63 -8.09
N LYS A 203 17.58 -26.53 -6.76
CA LYS A 203 18.41 -27.45 -5.94
C LYS A 203 17.87 -28.87 -5.99
N GLY A 204 18.77 -29.83 -6.25
CA GLY A 204 18.42 -31.27 -6.27
C GLY A 204 17.81 -31.79 -7.58
N LYS A 205 17.68 -30.95 -8.61
CA LYS A 205 17.23 -31.36 -9.94
C LYS A 205 18.40 -31.56 -10.90
N ALA A 206 18.18 -32.30 -12.00
CA ALA A 206 19.17 -32.45 -13.07
C ALA A 206 19.61 -31.07 -13.59
N VAL A 207 20.88 -30.88 -13.88
CA VAL A 207 21.49 -29.58 -14.24
C VAL A 207 20.71 -28.85 -15.34
N ALA A 208 20.27 -29.58 -16.38
CA ALA A 208 19.49 -28.98 -17.47
C ALA A 208 18.12 -28.49 -17.02
N VAL A 209 17.40 -29.22 -16.15
CA VAL A 209 16.07 -28.86 -15.63
C VAL A 209 16.21 -27.71 -14.66
N GLY A 210 17.24 -27.69 -13.79
CA GLY A 210 17.50 -26.61 -12.87
C GLY A 210 17.87 -25.30 -13.59
N ALA A 211 18.70 -25.37 -14.64
CA ALA A 211 19.04 -24.22 -15.45
C ALA A 211 17.83 -23.65 -16.19
N LEU A 212 17.01 -24.51 -16.79
CA LEU A 212 15.76 -24.10 -17.45
C LEU A 212 14.82 -23.39 -16.46
N ALA A 213 14.61 -23.97 -15.27
CA ALA A 213 13.77 -23.40 -14.23
C ALA A 213 14.29 -22.01 -13.78
N ALA A 214 15.59 -21.85 -13.59
CA ALA A 214 16.21 -20.57 -13.23
C ALA A 214 15.98 -19.49 -14.31
N VAL A 215 16.13 -19.84 -15.59
CA VAL A 215 15.90 -18.93 -16.72
C VAL A 215 14.42 -18.53 -16.80
N ILE A 216 13.49 -19.48 -16.62
CA ILE A 216 12.06 -19.20 -16.64
C ILE A 216 11.68 -18.25 -15.47
N ILE A 217 12.16 -18.52 -14.26
CA ILE A 217 11.89 -17.67 -13.09
C ILE A 217 12.41 -16.26 -13.33
N LEU A 218 13.64 -16.11 -13.83
CA LEU A 218 14.22 -14.82 -14.15
C LEU A 218 13.40 -14.08 -15.24
N ALA A 219 12.99 -14.78 -16.29
CA ALA A 219 12.18 -14.22 -17.36
C ALA A 219 10.81 -13.73 -16.85
N ILE A 220 10.17 -14.48 -15.94
CA ILE A 220 8.90 -14.07 -15.31
C ILE A 220 9.10 -12.83 -14.46
N ILE A 221 10.15 -12.79 -13.62
CA ILE A 221 10.43 -11.63 -12.76
C ILE A 221 10.66 -10.37 -13.62
N VAL A 222 11.53 -10.46 -14.63
CA VAL A 222 11.81 -9.34 -15.55
C VAL A 222 10.56 -8.93 -16.32
N GLY A 223 9.78 -9.90 -16.82
CA GLY A 223 8.52 -9.65 -17.52
C GLY A 223 7.51 -8.91 -16.66
N MET A 224 7.35 -9.31 -15.38
CA MET A 224 6.49 -8.60 -14.43
C MET A 224 6.96 -7.17 -14.17
N VAL A 225 8.27 -6.97 -13.97
CA VAL A 225 8.83 -5.63 -13.76
C VAL A 225 8.55 -4.72 -14.96
N ILE A 226 8.79 -5.20 -16.17
CA ILE A 226 8.53 -4.44 -17.41
C ILE A 226 7.04 -4.09 -17.52
N LEU A 227 6.16 -5.05 -17.28
CA LEU A 227 4.71 -4.83 -17.35
C LEU A 227 4.25 -3.78 -16.34
N VAL A 228 4.73 -3.85 -15.10
CA VAL A 228 4.40 -2.87 -14.04
C VAL A 228 4.90 -1.48 -14.41
N ILE A 229 6.12 -1.35 -14.96
CA ILE A 229 6.66 -0.07 -15.41
C ILE A 229 5.79 0.52 -16.52
N ILE A 230 5.43 -0.27 -17.54
CA ILE A 230 4.57 0.17 -18.64
C ILE A 230 3.22 0.68 -18.12
N LEU A 231 2.59 -0.08 -17.21
CA LEU A 231 1.30 0.32 -16.63
C LEU A 231 1.38 1.58 -15.76
N ASN A 232 2.47 1.74 -15.02
CA ASN A 232 2.65 2.89 -14.12
C ASN A 232 3.00 4.17 -14.87
N ASP A 233 3.78 4.07 -15.95
CA ASP A 233 4.19 5.20 -16.78
C ASP A 233 3.21 5.52 -17.90
N ALA A 234 2.23 4.66 -18.13
CA ALA A 234 1.21 4.86 -19.15
C ALA A 234 0.37 6.11 -18.86
N VAL A 235 0.38 7.04 -19.79
CA VAL A 235 -0.33 8.31 -19.71
C VAL A 235 -1.21 8.51 -20.94
N ARG A 236 -2.51 8.74 -20.73
CA ARG A 236 -3.41 9.17 -21.77
C ARG A 236 -3.33 10.69 -21.91
N LYS A 237 -2.88 11.17 -23.07
CA LYS A 237 -2.79 12.60 -23.38
C LYS A 237 -4.10 13.09 -23.99
N ILE A 238 -4.80 13.98 -23.28
CA ILE A 238 -6.01 14.63 -23.81
C ILE A 238 -5.59 15.99 -24.34
N PRO A 239 -5.75 16.27 -25.66
CA PRO A 239 -5.39 17.56 -26.24
C PRO A 239 -6.33 18.64 -25.72
N VAL A 240 -5.78 19.76 -25.30
CA VAL A 240 -6.49 20.96 -24.84
C VAL A 240 -5.99 22.17 -25.66
N GLN A 241 -6.93 22.97 -26.09
CA GLN A 241 -6.61 24.24 -26.75
C GLN A 241 -7.00 25.40 -25.85
N TYR A 242 -6.09 26.38 -25.72
CA TYR A 242 -6.37 27.60 -24.99
C TYR A 242 -6.69 28.72 -25.99
N ALA A 243 -7.67 29.56 -25.64
CA ALA A 243 -8.03 30.73 -26.44
C ALA A 243 -6.85 31.69 -26.57
N LYS A 244 -6.62 32.19 -27.78
CA LYS A 244 -5.61 33.22 -28.03
C LYS A 244 -6.05 34.51 -27.35
N LYS A 245 -5.19 35.12 -26.53
CA LYS A 245 -5.41 36.46 -25.95
C LYS A 245 -4.62 37.46 -26.76
N VAL A 246 -5.28 38.58 -27.17
CA VAL A 246 -4.62 39.69 -27.79
C VAL A 246 -4.16 40.64 -26.69
N GLN A 247 -2.86 40.85 -26.56
CA GLN A 247 -2.26 41.77 -25.60
C GLN A 247 -1.55 42.87 -26.38
N GLY A 248 -2.25 43.98 -26.56
CA GLY A 248 -1.80 45.07 -27.44
C GLY A 248 -1.77 44.64 -28.93
N ARG A 249 -0.65 44.88 -29.64
CA ARG A 249 -0.45 44.50 -31.05
C ARG A 249 0.06 43.07 -31.26
N LYS A 250 0.33 42.30 -30.16
CA LYS A 250 0.85 40.94 -30.26
C LYS A 250 -0.21 39.92 -29.82
N MET A 251 -0.40 38.87 -30.61
CA MET A 251 -1.15 37.68 -30.20
C MET A 251 -0.28 36.85 -29.29
N VAL A 252 -0.69 36.70 -28.06
CA VAL A 252 -0.03 35.86 -27.05
C VAL A 252 -0.99 34.71 -26.71
N GLY A 253 -0.50 33.48 -26.72
CA GLY A 253 -1.29 32.29 -26.43
C GLY A 253 -1.67 31.48 -27.66
N GLY A 254 -2.44 30.44 -27.51
CA GLY A 254 -2.83 29.47 -28.54
C GLY A 254 -1.89 28.29 -28.65
N GLN A 255 -1.06 28.04 -27.65
CA GLN A 255 -0.36 26.76 -27.59
C GLN A 255 -1.36 25.65 -27.26
N SER A 256 -1.41 24.65 -28.14
CA SER A 256 -2.08 23.39 -27.84
C SER A 256 -1.23 22.64 -26.82
N THR A 257 -1.80 22.35 -25.67
CA THR A 257 -1.18 21.52 -24.63
C THR A 257 -2.03 20.28 -24.43
N PHE A 258 -1.60 19.38 -23.56
CA PHE A 258 -2.36 18.18 -23.24
C PHE A 258 -2.43 17.99 -21.74
N ILE A 259 -3.54 17.43 -21.28
CA ILE A 259 -3.69 16.97 -19.89
C ILE A 259 -3.18 15.53 -19.84
N PRO A 260 -2.10 15.26 -19.06
CA PRO A 260 -1.61 13.91 -18.87
C PRO A 260 -2.47 13.19 -17.83
N LEU A 261 -3.30 12.24 -18.24
CA LEU A 261 -4.03 11.36 -17.34
C LEU A 261 -3.27 10.06 -17.17
N LYS A 262 -2.83 9.76 -15.97
CA LYS A 262 -2.22 8.45 -15.66
C LYS A 262 -3.28 7.35 -15.80
N VAL A 263 -2.95 6.25 -16.48
CA VAL A 263 -3.85 5.09 -16.62
C VAL A 263 -4.11 4.46 -15.25
N ASN A 264 -3.08 4.35 -14.42
CA ASN A 264 -3.20 3.88 -13.05
C ASN A 264 -3.11 5.07 -12.08
N THR A 265 -4.22 5.77 -11.86
CA THR A 265 -4.32 6.87 -10.88
C THR A 265 -4.45 6.37 -9.46
N ALA A 266 -5.05 5.19 -9.25
CA ALA A 266 -5.30 4.62 -7.95
C ALA A 266 -4.06 3.95 -7.33
N GLY A 267 -3.05 3.58 -8.13
CA GLY A 267 -1.82 2.94 -7.66
C GLY A 267 -2.06 1.58 -7.02
N VAL A 268 -1.40 1.33 -5.90
CA VAL A 268 -1.46 0.07 -5.12
C VAL A 268 -2.59 0.09 -4.08
N ILE A 269 -3.15 1.25 -3.77
CA ILE A 269 -4.12 1.43 -2.67
C ILE A 269 -5.32 0.49 -2.75
N PRO A 270 -6.00 0.27 -3.90
CA PRO A 270 -7.13 -0.65 -4.01
C PRO A 270 -6.80 -2.09 -3.64
N VAL A 271 -5.59 -2.53 -3.99
CA VAL A 271 -5.11 -3.88 -3.67
C VAL A 271 -4.94 -4.06 -2.16
N ILE A 272 -4.35 -3.07 -1.49
CA ILE A 272 -4.16 -3.09 -0.03
C ILE A 272 -5.52 -3.10 0.68
N PHE A 273 -6.49 -2.31 0.19
CA PHE A 273 -7.86 -2.29 0.75
C PHE A 273 -8.55 -3.64 0.62
N ALA A 274 -8.62 -4.17 -0.59
CA ALA A 274 -9.27 -5.44 -0.83
C ALA A 274 -8.67 -6.54 0.04
N GLN A 275 -7.35 -6.59 0.12
CA GLN A 275 -6.63 -7.56 0.93
C GLN A 275 -6.91 -7.39 2.43
N SER A 276 -6.89 -6.17 2.93
CA SER A 276 -7.16 -5.88 4.35
C SER A 276 -8.58 -6.32 4.75
N ILE A 277 -9.58 -6.04 3.94
CA ILE A 277 -10.96 -6.44 4.21
C ILE A 277 -11.13 -7.96 4.19
N LEU A 278 -10.53 -8.66 3.22
CA LEU A 278 -10.59 -10.11 3.15
C LEU A 278 -9.88 -10.80 4.31
N GLN A 279 -8.90 -10.14 4.92
CA GLN A 279 -8.17 -10.68 6.07
C GLN A 279 -8.92 -10.54 7.40
N ILE A 280 -9.80 -9.54 7.55
CA ILE A 280 -10.53 -9.31 8.81
C ILE A 280 -11.27 -10.57 9.30
N PRO A 281 -12.10 -11.27 8.50
CA PRO A 281 -12.78 -12.48 8.94
C PRO A 281 -11.81 -13.60 9.35
N ILE A 282 -10.67 -13.70 8.67
CA ILE A 282 -9.66 -14.72 8.92
C ILE A 282 -8.97 -14.44 10.27
N ILE A 283 -8.58 -13.19 10.53
CA ILE A 283 -7.97 -12.77 11.78
C ILE A 283 -8.94 -12.99 12.96
N ILE A 284 -10.20 -12.58 12.81
CA ILE A 284 -11.23 -12.79 13.85
C ILE A 284 -11.40 -14.27 14.16
N SER A 285 -11.45 -15.13 13.14
CA SER A 285 -11.57 -16.57 13.32
C SER A 285 -10.39 -17.17 14.06
N GLN A 286 -9.19 -16.71 13.80
CA GLN A 286 -7.98 -17.17 14.48
C GLN A 286 -7.92 -16.70 15.94
N LEU A 287 -8.31 -15.44 16.19
CA LEU A 287 -8.38 -14.89 17.55
C LEU A 287 -9.41 -15.60 18.43
N THR A 288 -10.54 -16.02 17.85
CA THR A 288 -11.58 -16.78 18.56
C THR A 288 -11.23 -18.25 18.76
N GLY A 289 -10.13 -18.74 18.17
CA GLY A 289 -9.73 -20.14 18.23
C GLY A 289 -10.70 -21.08 17.51
N TYR A 290 -11.42 -20.59 16.51
CA TYR A 290 -12.39 -21.36 15.76
C TYR A 290 -11.73 -22.51 14.98
N LYS A 291 -12.06 -23.75 15.35
CA LYS A 291 -11.46 -24.98 14.79
C LYS A 291 -12.03 -25.43 13.44
N GLY A 292 -12.65 -24.53 12.68
CA GLY A 292 -12.92 -24.74 11.26
C GLY A 292 -13.89 -25.86 10.88
N THR A 293 -14.93 -26.13 11.70
CA THR A 293 -15.99 -27.09 11.38
C THR A 293 -17.29 -26.35 11.03
N GLY A 294 -17.85 -26.57 9.82
CA GLY A 294 -19.12 -25.98 9.39
C GLY A 294 -19.02 -25.02 8.20
N PRO A 295 -20.16 -24.39 7.81
CA PRO A 295 -20.22 -23.53 6.61
C PRO A 295 -19.25 -22.35 6.66
N TRP A 296 -18.96 -21.82 7.85
CA TRP A 296 -18.01 -20.74 8.05
C TRP A 296 -16.57 -21.12 7.67
N ALA A 297 -16.20 -22.38 7.87
CA ALA A 297 -14.90 -22.87 7.44
C ALA A 297 -14.68 -22.82 5.93
N TYR A 298 -15.75 -23.08 5.14
CA TYR A 298 -15.69 -22.99 3.69
C TYR A 298 -15.49 -21.53 3.24
N ILE A 299 -16.16 -20.57 3.90
CA ILE A 299 -15.99 -19.15 3.61
C ILE A 299 -14.56 -18.72 3.91
N LEU A 300 -14.02 -19.09 5.07
CA LEU A 300 -12.66 -18.74 5.46
C LEU A 300 -11.60 -19.33 4.52
N ARG A 301 -11.77 -20.57 4.08
CA ARG A 301 -10.90 -21.18 3.08
C ARG A 301 -10.99 -20.47 1.72
N GLY A 302 -12.19 -20.09 1.29
CA GLY A 302 -12.40 -19.31 0.09
C GLY A 302 -11.75 -17.93 0.12
N LEU A 303 -11.75 -17.27 1.28
CA LEU A 303 -11.11 -15.95 1.45
C LEU A 303 -9.57 -16.02 1.54
N ASN A 304 -9.01 -17.20 1.82
CA ASN A 304 -7.58 -17.40 1.96
C ASN A 304 -6.93 -17.65 0.59
N SER A 305 -5.98 -16.79 0.21
CA SER A 305 -5.26 -16.85 -1.07
C SER A 305 -4.53 -18.17 -1.35
N SER A 306 -4.17 -18.90 -0.30
CA SER A 306 -3.46 -20.19 -0.41
C SER A 306 -4.24 -21.31 -1.06
N TYR A 307 -5.57 -21.21 -1.02
CA TYR A 307 -6.45 -22.22 -1.61
C TYR A 307 -6.88 -21.85 -3.03
N TRP A 308 -6.53 -20.65 -3.53
CA TRP A 308 -6.89 -20.21 -4.87
C TRP A 308 -6.07 -20.96 -5.93
N CYS A 309 -6.72 -21.32 -7.02
CA CYS A 309 -6.11 -21.97 -8.17
C CYS A 309 -5.42 -23.33 -7.86
N LYS A 310 -5.75 -24.00 -6.73
CA LYS A 310 -5.29 -25.36 -6.49
C LYS A 310 -6.16 -26.33 -7.28
N PRO A 311 -5.56 -27.23 -8.10
CA PRO A 311 -6.31 -28.19 -8.91
C PRO A 311 -7.22 -29.12 -8.10
N SER A 312 -6.84 -29.42 -6.84
CA SER A 312 -7.59 -30.28 -5.93
C SER A 312 -8.78 -29.57 -5.24
N GLU A 313 -8.81 -28.24 -5.22
CA GLU A 313 -9.76 -27.46 -4.42
C GLU A 313 -10.28 -26.23 -5.18
N LEU A 314 -10.62 -26.38 -6.47
CA LEU A 314 -11.05 -25.29 -7.37
C LEU A 314 -12.25 -24.47 -6.84
N VAL A 315 -13.09 -25.08 -6.00
CA VAL A 315 -14.26 -24.39 -5.41
C VAL A 315 -13.85 -23.14 -4.60
N TYR A 316 -12.68 -23.16 -3.96
CA TYR A 316 -12.20 -22.01 -3.20
C TYR A 316 -11.65 -20.89 -4.07
N SER A 317 -11.50 -21.10 -5.38
CA SER A 317 -11.12 -20.04 -6.33
C SER A 317 -12.19 -18.95 -6.47
N ILE A 318 -13.41 -19.15 -5.93
CA ILE A 318 -14.42 -18.10 -5.79
C ILE A 318 -13.87 -16.91 -5.00
N GLY A 319 -13.00 -17.13 -4.02
CA GLY A 319 -12.34 -16.05 -3.29
C GLY A 319 -11.46 -15.15 -4.16
N LEU A 320 -10.82 -15.71 -5.19
CA LEU A 320 -10.09 -14.91 -6.18
C LEU A 320 -11.01 -13.99 -6.97
N ILE A 321 -12.21 -14.46 -7.32
CA ILE A 321 -13.20 -13.64 -8.03
C ILE A 321 -13.67 -12.51 -7.12
N VAL A 322 -14.01 -12.80 -5.87
CA VAL A 322 -14.39 -11.80 -4.86
C VAL A 322 -13.27 -10.77 -4.68
N TYR A 323 -12.03 -11.22 -4.59
CA TYR A 323 -10.86 -10.34 -4.49
C TYR A 323 -10.75 -9.40 -5.71
N ILE A 324 -10.84 -9.92 -6.93
CA ILE A 324 -10.78 -9.12 -8.16
C ILE A 324 -11.92 -8.08 -8.19
N VAL A 325 -13.14 -8.49 -7.86
CA VAL A 325 -14.29 -7.58 -7.79
C VAL A 325 -14.05 -6.47 -6.77
N MET A 326 -13.53 -6.81 -5.58
CA MET A 326 -13.20 -5.83 -4.55
C MET A 326 -12.10 -4.87 -5.01
N VAL A 327 -11.05 -5.36 -5.67
CA VAL A 327 -9.97 -4.52 -6.21
C VAL A 327 -10.53 -3.55 -7.26
N ILE A 328 -11.38 -4.03 -8.18
CA ILE A 328 -12.03 -3.18 -9.19
C ILE A 328 -12.91 -2.13 -8.53
N PHE A 329 -13.74 -2.54 -7.56
CA PHE A 329 -14.60 -1.62 -6.82
C PHE A 329 -13.79 -0.50 -6.14
N PHE A 330 -12.74 -0.86 -5.40
CA PHE A 330 -11.88 0.13 -4.75
C PHE A 330 -11.08 0.97 -5.73
N ALA A 331 -10.69 0.43 -6.87
CA ALA A 331 -10.01 1.20 -7.92
C ALA A 331 -10.93 2.29 -8.49
N TYR A 332 -12.18 1.96 -8.81
CA TYR A 332 -13.17 2.94 -9.23
C TYR A 332 -13.45 3.96 -8.14
N PHE A 333 -13.69 3.49 -6.94
CA PHE A 333 -13.98 4.34 -5.80
C PHE A 333 -12.83 5.33 -5.52
N TYR A 334 -11.60 4.86 -5.43
CA TYR A 334 -10.45 5.71 -5.17
C TYR A 334 -10.16 6.68 -6.33
N THR A 335 -10.34 6.23 -7.57
CA THR A 335 -10.16 7.10 -8.74
C THR A 335 -11.19 8.22 -8.75
N SER A 336 -12.45 7.96 -8.40
CA SER A 336 -13.51 8.98 -8.33
C SER A 336 -13.24 10.05 -7.27
N ILE A 337 -12.55 9.69 -6.20
CA ILE A 337 -12.16 10.62 -5.14
C ILE A 337 -10.94 11.48 -5.56
N THR A 338 -9.93 10.80 -6.12
CA THR A 338 -8.65 11.45 -6.45
C THR A 338 -8.76 12.35 -7.67
N PHE A 339 -9.64 12.00 -8.60
CA PHE A 339 -9.86 12.71 -9.84
C PHE A 339 -11.29 13.26 -9.90
N ASN A 340 -11.45 14.55 -9.62
CA ASN A 340 -12.73 15.25 -9.75
C ASN A 340 -12.82 15.93 -11.14
N PRO A 341 -13.57 15.33 -12.10
CA PRO A 341 -13.66 15.87 -13.46
C PRO A 341 -14.28 17.26 -13.52
N LEU A 342 -15.25 17.54 -12.63
CA LEU A 342 -15.94 18.82 -12.58
C LEU A 342 -15.01 19.96 -12.18
N GLU A 343 -14.20 19.75 -11.16
CA GLU A 343 -13.24 20.75 -10.70
C GLU A 343 -12.16 21.04 -11.77
N ILE A 344 -11.70 20.02 -12.48
CA ILE A 344 -10.74 20.17 -13.57
C ILE A 344 -11.38 20.94 -14.74
N ALA A 345 -12.63 20.61 -15.09
CA ALA A 345 -13.37 21.30 -16.15
C ALA A 345 -13.60 22.78 -15.82
N ASP A 346 -13.98 23.11 -14.59
CA ASP A 346 -14.16 24.47 -14.11
C ASP A 346 -12.84 25.27 -14.12
N ASN A 347 -11.75 24.66 -13.67
CA ASN A 347 -10.44 25.27 -13.70
C ASN A 347 -9.97 25.53 -15.15
N MET A 348 -10.21 24.59 -16.06
CA MET A 348 -9.94 24.79 -17.50
C MET A 348 -10.80 25.92 -18.08
N LYS A 349 -12.10 25.94 -17.79
CA LYS A 349 -13.01 26.99 -18.26
C LYS A 349 -12.56 28.36 -17.78
N LYS A 350 -12.16 28.52 -16.52
CA LYS A 350 -11.62 29.76 -15.95
C LYS A 350 -10.33 30.22 -16.66
N GLN A 351 -9.54 29.30 -17.16
CA GLN A 351 -8.30 29.56 -17.90
C GLN A 351 -8.53 29.75 -19.42
N GLY A 352 -9.76 29.63 -19.91
CA GLY A 352 -10.12 29.71 -21.32
C GLY A 352 -9.66 28.51 -22.16
N GLY A 353 -9.45 27.35 -21.51
CA GLY A 353 -9.12 26.10 -22.15
C GLY A 353 -10.39 25.32 -22.54
N PHE A 354 -10.34 24.61 -23.67
CA PHE A 354 -11.42 23.72 -24.12
C PHE A 354 -10.85 22.48 -24.80
N ILE A 355 -11.63 21.40 -24.79
CA ILE A 355 -11.29 20.15 -25.49
C ILE A 355 -11.90 20.23 -26.88
N PRO A 356 -11.10 20.28 -28.00
CA PRO A 356 -11.57 20.60 -29.32
C PRO A 356 -12.71 19.74 -29.84
N VAL A 357 -12.61 18.42 -29.56
CA VAL A 357 -13.60 17.44 -30.07
C VAL A 357 -14.96 17.57 -29.37
N SER A 358 -14.95 17.81 -28.08
CA SER A 358 -16.18 17.95 -27.29
C SER A 358 -16.96 19.23 -27.66
N TYR A 359 -16.22 20.31 -27.94
CA TYR A 359 -16.83 21.59 -28.28
C TYR A 359 -17.52 21.57 -29.67
N THR A 360 -16.91 20.93 -30.66
CA THR A 360 -17.48 20.82 -32.00
C THR A 360 -18.73 19.97 -32.06
N HIS A 361 -18.79 18.87 -31.30
CA HIS A 361 -19.98 18.01 -31.26
C HIS A 361 -21.16 18.65 -30.49
N LEU A 362 -20.91 19.33 -29.38
CA LEU A 362 -21.96 20.01 -28.62
C LEU A 362 -22.56 21.16 -29.42
N ARG A 363 -21.74 21.97 -30.12
CA ARG A 363 -22.23 23.09 -30.92
C ARG A 363 -22.95 22.65 -32.17
N ALA A 364 -22.55 21.52 -32.76
CA ALA A 364 -23.28 20.94 -33.91
C ALA A 364 -24.69 20.46 -33.51
N HIS A 365 -24.89 20.05 -32.26
CA HIS A 365 -26.19 19.64 -31.74
C HIS A 365 -27.08 20.84 -31.38
N GLU A 366 -26.50 21.92 -30.86
CA GLU A 366 -27.25 23.14 -30.53
C GLU A 366 -27.73 23.86 -31.80
N THR A 367 -26.92 23.89 -32.84
CA THR A 367 -27.31 24.50 -34.14
C THR A 367 -28.38 23.73 -34.93
N VAL A 368 -28.61 22.46 -34.59
CA VAL A 368 -29.70 21.62 -35.17
C VAL A 368 -31.01 21.78 -34.42
N LEU A 369 -30.99 22.24 -33.18
CA LEU A 369 -32.18 22.46 -32.37
C LEU A 369 -32.72 23.90 -32.47
N ASP A 370 -31.95 24.84 -33.03
CA ASP A 370 -32.33 26.23 -33.23
C ASP A 370 -32.79 26.54 -34.67
N LEU A 371 -32.99 25.50 -35.51
CA LEU A 371 -33.61 25.53 -36.82
C LEU A 371 -34.93 24.77 -36.82
#